data_f2cb1b07ba838c45cef290788e26326b
#
_entry.id   f2cb1b07ba838c45cef290788e26326b
#
_cell.length_a   1.000
_cell.length_b   1.000
_cell.length_c   1.000
_cell.angle_alpha   90.00
_cell.angle_beta   90.00
_cell.angle_gamma   90.00
#
_symmetry.space_group_name_H-M   'P 1'
#
loop_
_entity.id
_entity.type
_entity.pdbx_description
1 polymer ?
#
loop_
_entity_poly.entity_id
_entity_poly.type
_entity_poly.pdbx_seq_one_letter_code
_entity_poly.pdbx_strand_id
1 'polypeptide(L)'
;VTPDGGFSINGVPTPLRGVSRHQDRLYKGNALSIDDHYEDAQMIKEVGANTIRLAHYQHSQDFYNACDSIGFAVWAEIPFISVFKPGEDAHAHCRREMTELIVQNYNHPSIMFWGISNEILIGGISQELVERHHDLQKLCKELDPTRSTTIANVSHTPTDGPMHHITDLESYNHYFGWYGGKIEDNGPWLDKFHAEHPDICLGVSEYGCEGIINWHSSTPQCKDYTEEYQAVYHEYMAQAFEDRPWIWASHVWNMFDFGCAARNEGGVAGRNNKGLVTIDRKTRKDSFYLYQAYWTKDPMVHINGRRYAQRAGETTEVKVYSNQDCVTLYLNGKEVATQQAHRVFHFTVALAEGFNTLLAVAGSAKDSITLEKVEKE
;
A
#
# COMPACT_ATOMS: atom_id res chain seq x y z
N VAL A 1 -10.37 -3.41 -18.14
CA VAL A 1 -9.72 -2.16 -17.73
C VAL A 1 -9.74 -1.20 -18.90
N THR A 2 -10.02 0.06 -18.64
CA THR A 2 -9.97 1.12 -19.65
C THR A 2 -9.25 2.35 -19.07
N PRO A 3 -8.62 3.20 -19.91
CA PRO A 3 -7.86 4.36 -19.41
C PRO A 3 -8.70 5.32 -18.56
N ASP A 4 -9.92 5.67 -19.00
CA ASP A 4 -10.79 6.61 -18.29
C ASP A 4 -11.69 5.95 -17.24
N GLY A 5 -12.02 4.68 -17.42
CA GLY A 5 -12.95 3.94 -16.55
C GLY A 5 -12.27 3.13 -15.46
N GLY A 6 -10.95 2.99 -15.50
CA GLY A 6 -10.24 2.13 -14.57
C GLY A 6 -10.64 0.65 -14.69
N PHE A 7 -10.64 -0.05 -13.57
CA PHE A 7 -10.99 -1.47 -13.50
C PHE A 7 -12.48 -1.67 -13.25
N SER A 8 -13.07 -2.65 -13.91
CA SER A 8 -14.46 -3.06 -13.71
C SER A 8 -14.61 -4.58 -13.68
N ILE A 9 -15.54 -5.08 -12.85
CA ILE A 9 -15.95 -6.50 -12.81
C ILE A 9 -17.40 -6.59 -13.30
N ASN A 10 -17.64 -7.40 -14.33
CA ASN A 10 -18.97 -7.59 -14.91
C ASN A 10 -19.69 -6.26 -15.27
N GLY A 11 -18.92 -5.30 -15.78
CA GLY A 11 -19.42 -3.98 -16.14
C GLY A 11 -19.64 -3.00 -14.97
N VAL A 12 -19.35 -3.42 -13.74
CA VAL A 12 -19.42 -2.55 -12.56
C VAL A 12 -18.04 -1.94 -12.27
N PRO A 13 -17.91 -0.60 -12.28
CA PRO A 13 -16.66 0.06 -11.87
C PRO A 13 -16.22 -0.41 -10.48
N THR A 14 -15.00 -0.92 -10.40
CA THR A 14 -14.47 -1.51 -9.16
C THR A 14 -12.98 -1.14 -9.05
N PRO A 15 -12.64 0.10 -8.70
CA PRO A 15 -11.25 0.48 -8.53
C PRO A 15 -10.54 -0.48 -7.56
N LEU A 16 -9.41 -1.01 -7.99
CA LEU A 16 -8.63 -1.91 -7.16
C LEU A 16 -7.79 -1.09 -6.18
N ARG A 17 -8.06 -1.28 -4.90
CA ARG A 17 -7.38 -0.59 -3.79
C ARG A 17 -6.90 -1.63 -2.80
N GLY A 18 -5.60 -1.67 -2.58
CA GLY A 18 -5.05 -2.72 -1.74
C GLY A 18 -3.59 -2.51 -1.37
N VAL A 19 -2.90 -3.61 -1.20
CA VAL A 19 -1.58 -3.65 -0.57
C VAL A 19 -0.64 -4.57 -1.33
N SER A 20 0.67 -4.36 -1.16
CA SER A 20 1.69 -5.34 -1.52
C SER A 20 2.02 -6.22 -0.32
N ARG A 21 2.49 -7.44 -0.57
CA ARG A 21 2.93 -8.38 0.46
C ARG A 21 4.24 -9.02 0.08
N HIS A 22 5.20 -9.03 1.03
CA HIS A 22 6.31 -9.97 1.06
C HIS A 22 5.95 -11.22 1.85
N GLN A 23 6.48 -12.37 1.43
CA GLN A 23 6.24 -13.66 2.08
C GLN A 23 7.26 -13.91 3.18
N ASP A 24 7.19 -13.14 4.26
CA ASP A 24 8.06 -13.30 5.43
C ASP A 24 7.36 -12.99 6.75
N ARG A 25 7.94 -13.46 7.84
CA ARG A 25 7.57 -13.12 9.22
C ARG A 25 8.78 -13.07 10.12
N LEU A 26 8.66 -12.31 11.21
CA LEU A 26 9.68 -12.21 12.25
C LEU A 26 10.03 -13.62 12.77
N TYR A 27 11.32 -13.94 12.80
CA TYR A 27 11.91 -15.23 13.23
C TYR A 27 11.60 -16.45 12.35
N LYS A 28 10.77 -16.31 11.33
CA LYS A 28 10.45 -17.40 10.40
C LYS A 28 11.08 -17.21 9.02
N GLY A 29 11.38 -15.96 8.64
CA GLY A 29 11.73 -15.65 7.25
C GLY A 29 10.62 -16.14 6.33
N ASN A 30 10.97 -16.85 5.27
CA ASN A 30 10.02 -17.38 4.28
C ASN A 30 9.43 -18.75 4.66
N ALA A 31 9.82 -19.34 5.81
CA ALA A 31 9.32 -20.63 6.25
C ALA A 31 7.97 -20.52 6.95
N LEU A 32 6.96 -20.09 6.21
CA LEU A 32 5.61 -19.85 6.70
C LEU A 32 4.76 -21.12 6.67
N SER A 33 3.91 -21.29 7.68
CA SER A 33 2.88 -22.31 7.72
C SER A 33 1.62 -21.87 6.96
N ILE A 34 0.70 -22.81 6.71
CA ILE A 34 -0.62 -22.54 6.14
C ILE A 34 -1.34 -21.47 6.98
N ASP A 35 -1.32 -21.61 8.31
CA ASP A 35 -1.98 -20.67 9.22
C ASP A 35 -1.39 -19.25 9.11
N ASP A 36 -0.07 -19.11 8.92
CA ASP A 36 0.58 -17.83 8.71
C ASP A 36 0.06 -17.14 7.44
N HIS A 37 -0.13 -17.90 6.37
CA HIS A 37 -0.66 -17.37 5.10
C HIS A 37 -2.11 -16.92 5.24
N TYR A 38 -2.95 -17.73 5.89
CA TYR A 38 -4.36 -17.39 6.10
C TYR A 38 -4.52 -16.21 7.07
N GLU A 39 -3.70 -16.10 8.11
CA GLU A 39 -3.69 -14.94 9.01
C GLU A 39 -3.36 -13.65 8.27
N ASP A 40 -2.31 -13.65 7.42
CA ASP A 40 -1.98 -12.50 6.58
C ASP A 40 -3.15 -12.12 5.66
N ALA A 41 -3.77 -13.10 5.00
CA ALA A 41 -4.90 -12.86 4.12
C ALA A 41 -6.13 -12.29 4.87
N GLN A 42 -6.39 -12.75 6.09
CA GLN A 42 -7.47 -12.22 6.92
C GLN A 42 -7.20 -10.76 7.35
N MET A 43 -5.97 -10.41 7.70
CA MET A 43 -5.61 -9.02 8.02
C MET A 43 -5.75 -8.10 6.81
N ILE A 44 -5.42 -8.58 5.60
CA ILE A 44 -5.60 -7.85 4.35
C ILE A 44 -7.10 -7.66 4.06
N LYS A 45 -7.93 -8.65 4.34
CA LYS A 45 -9.39 -8.51 4.27
C LYS A 45 -9.92 -7.52 5.31
N GLU A 46 -9.39 -7.56 6.53
CA GLU A 46 -9.80 -6.68 7.64
C GLU A 46 -9.58 -5.19 7.31
N VAL A 47 -8.47 -4.85 6.65
CA VAL A 47 -8.24 -3.45 6.21
C VAL A 47 -9.18 -3.02 5.08
N GLY A 48 -9.88 -3.96 4.46
CA GLY A 48 -10.84 -3.71 3.37
C GLY A 48 -10.24 -3.75 1.97
N ALA A 49 -8.99 -4.21 1.81
CA ALA A 49 -8.36 -4.35 0.50
C ALA A 49 -9.15 -5.31 -0.40
N ASN A 50 -9.24 -5.00 -1.69
CA ASN A 50 -9.83 -5.86 -2.71
C ASN A 50 -8.80 -6.40 -3.72
N THR A 51 -7.54 -5.94 -3.61
CA THR A 51 -6.43 -6.38 -4.45
C THR A 51 -5.16 -6.56 -3.63
N ILE A 52 -4.29 -7.46 -4.10
CA ILE A 52 -2.97 -7.70 -3.51
C ILE A 52 -1.93 -7.85 -4.61
N ARG A 53 -0.81 -7.14 -4.48
CA ARG A 53 0.38 -7.40 -5.28
C ARG A 53 1.34 -8.29 -4.50
N LEU A 54 1.66 -9.45 -5.05
CA LEU A 54 2.56 -10.44 -4.45
C LEU A 54 4.00 -10.17 -4.91
N ALA A 55 4.65 -9.28 -4.20
CA ALA A 55 5.97 -8.79 -4.54
C ALA A 55 7.06 -9.72 -3.99
N HIS A 56 8.13 -9.90 -4.68
CA HIS A 56 8.43 -9.64 -6.12
C HIS A 56 8.72 -10.97 -6.81
N TYR A 57 8.03 -12.03 -6.41
CA TYR A 57 8.29 -13.43 -6.75
C TYR A 57 7.04 -14.29 -6.53
N GLN A 58 7.04 -15.50 -7.06
CA GLN A 58 5.97 -16.46 -6.84
C GLN A 58 5.82 -16.76 -5.33
N HIS A 59 4.61 -16.57 -4.79
CA HIS A 59 4.27 -16.91 -3.41
C HIS A 59 3.83 -18.37 -3.27
N SER A 60 3.59 -18.81 -2.02
CA SER A 60 3.10 -20.15 -1.71
C SER A 60 1.71 -20.39 -2.29
N GLN A 61 1.44 -21.63 -2.73
CA GLN A 61 0.12 -22.09 -3.15
C GLN A 61 -0.93 -21.88 -2.05
N ASP A 62 -0.56 -22.01 -0.78
CA ASP A 62 -1.46 -21.76 0.34
C ASP A 62 -1.96 -20.32 0.38
N PHE A 63 -1.11 -19.35 0.00
CA PHE A 63 -1.53 -17.96 -0.07
C PHE A 63 -2.44 -17.70 -1.26
N TYR A 64 -2.18 -18.28 -2.43
CA TYR A 64 -3.11 -18.20 -3.57
C TYR A 64 -4.47 -18.83 -3.23
N ASN A 65 -4.47 -19.98 -2.55
CA ASN A 65 -5.72 -20.62 -2.06
C ASN A 65 -6.50 -19.71 -1.10
N ALA A 66 -5.80 -19.01 -0.20
CA ALA A 66 -6.42 -18.02 0.69
C ALA A 66 -7.01 -16.85 -0.11
N CYS A 67 -6.30 -16.34 -1.12
CA CYS A 67 -6.78 -15.28 -1.99
C CYS A 67 -8.03 -15.70 -2.77
N ASP A 68 -8.05 -16.92 -3.31
CA ASP A 68 -9.21 -17.48 -4.00
C ASP A 68 -10.43 -17.55 -3.08
N SER A 69 -10.23 -18.02 -1.84
CA SER A 69 -11.30 -18.18 -0.85
C SER A 69 -11.92 -16.85 -0.41
N ILE A 70 -11.11 -15.79 -0.34
CA ILE A 70 -11.53 -14.46 0.08
C ILE A 70 -12.09 -13.64 -1.09
N GLY A 71 -11.59 -13.88 -2.31
CA GLY A 71 -12.00 -13.17 -3.52
C GLY A 71 -11.17 -11.91 -3.80
N PHE A 72 -9.87 -11.94 -3.55
CA PHE A 72 -8.96 -10.85 -3.94
C PHE A 72 -8.66 -10.86 -5.44
N ALA A 73 -8.44 -9.67 -6.01
CA ALA A 73 -7.78 -9.54 -7.31
C ALA A 73 -6.27 -9.54 -7.09
N VAL A 74 -5.57 -10.55 -7.61
CA VAL A 74 -4.15 -10.77 -7.36
C VAL A 74 -3.30 -10.37 -8.57
N TRP A 75 -2.23 -9.62 -8.31
CA TRP A 75 -1.11 -9.40 -9.19
C TRP A 75 0.04 -10.30 -8.73
N ALA A 76 0.40 -11.29 -9.55
CA ALA A 76 1.52 -12.20 -9.35
C ALA A 76 2.65 -11.86 -10.33
N GLU A 77 3.91 -11.89 -9.89
CA GLU A 77 5.06 -11.44 -10.67
C GLU A 77 6.30 -12.33 -10.50
N ILE A 78 7.23 -12.22 -11.44
CA ILE A 78 8.54 -12.88 -11.39
C ILE A 78 9.60 -11.95 -10.78
N PRO A 79 10.69 -12.48 -10.21
CA PRO A 79 11.77 -11.69 -9.58
C PRO A 79 12.71 -11.03 -10.60
N PHE A 80 12.17 -10.39 -11.63
CA PHE A 80 12.93 -9.60 -12.60
C PHE A 80 12.95 -8.14 -12.17
N ILE A 81 13.94 -7.79 -11.34
CA ILE A 81 13.95 -6.53 -10.59
C ILE A 81 15.26 -5.75 -10.71
N SER A 82 15.17 -4.43 -10.63
CA SER A 82 16.21 -3.42 -10.42
C SER A 82 17.26 -3.32 -11.51
N VAL A 83 18.03 -4.37 -11.78
CA VAL A 83 19.17 -4.30 -12.72
C VAL A 83 19.09 -5.45 -13.73
N PHE A 84 19.02 -5.06 -15.00
CA PHE A 84 19.03 -6.02 -16.09
C PHE A 84 20.40 -6.69 -16.22
N LYS A 85 20.42 -8.01 -16.29
CA LYS A 85 21.58 -8.80 -16.63
C LYS A 85 21.43 -9.25 -18.10
N PRO A 86 22.31 -8.78 -19.01
CA PRO A 86 22.22 -9.15 -20.40
C PRO A 86 22.65 -10.60 -20.64
N GLY A 87 22.24 -11.17 -21.79
CA GLY A 87 22.64 -12.49 -22.25
C GLY A 87 21.52 -13.53 -22.25
N GLU A 88 21.68 -14.54 -23.11
CA GLU A 88 20.66 -15.57 -23.36
C GLU A 88 20.34 -16.42 -22.14
N ASP A 89 21.34 -16.78 -21.32
CA ASP A 89 21.11 -17.60 -20.12
C ASP A 89 20.25 -16.89 -19.09
N ALA A 90 20.50 -15.58 -18.88
CA ALA A 90 19.69 -14.76 -17.97
C ALA A 90 18.26 -14.62 -18.47
N HIS A 91 18.09 -14.40 -19.77
CA HIS A 91 16.77 -14.31 -20.38
C HIS A 91 16.01 -15.65 -20.35
N ALA A 92 16.68 -16.76 -20.67
CA ALA A 92 16.11 -18.10 -20.58
C ALA A 92 15.63 -18.41 -19.13
N HIS A 93 16.32 -17.87 -18.13
CA HIS A 93 15.90 -17.98 -16.73
C HIS A 93 14.60 -17.19 -16.49
N CYS A 94 14.52 -15.93 -16.92
CA CYS A 94 13.28 -15.13 -16.79
C CYS A 94 12.09 -15.81 -17.50
N ARG A 95 12.30 -16.34 -18.70
CA ARG A 95 11.27 -17.10 -19.43
C ARG A 95 10.80 -18.33 -18.67
N ARG A 96 11.72 -19.07 -18.05
CA ARG A 96 11.38 -20.24 -17.22
C ARG A 96 10.58 -19.84 -15.98
N GLU A 97 11.02 -18.82 -15.25
CA GLU A 97 10.29 -18.28 -14.09
C GLU A 97 8.85 -17.85 -14.47
N MET A 98 8.68 -17.15 -15.59
CA MET A 98 7.36 -16.73 -16.06
C MET A 98 6.52 -17.93 -16.47
N THR A 99 7.10 -18.91 -17.15
CA THR A 99 6.38 -20.14 -17.54
C THR A 99 5.91 -20.91 -16.32
N GLU A 100 6.78 -21.10 -15.33
CA GLU A 100 6.44 -21.77 -14.07
C GLU A 100 5.37 -21.03 -13.30
N LEU A 101 5.48 -19.69 -13.17
CA LEU A 101 4.48 -18.87 -12.51
C LEU A 101 3.09 -19.04 -13.15
N ILE A 102 3.00 -18.94 -14.48
CA ILE A 102 1.72 -19.03 -15.17
C ILE A 102 1.15 -20.45 -15.13
N VAL A 103 1.96 -21.45 -15.49
CA VAL A 103 1.49 -22.85 -15.60
C VAL A 103 1.05 -23.40 -14.25
N GLN A 104 1.82 -23.14 -13.20
CA GLN A 104 1.50 -23.63 -11.85
C GLN A 104 0.27 -22.94 -11.25
N ASN A 105 0.00 -21.68 -11.63
CA ASN A 105 -1.03 -20.87 -11.01
C ASN A 105 -2.22 -20.55 -11.95
N TYR A 106 -2.26 -21.15 -13.12
CA TYR A 106 -3.28 -20.87 -14.14
C TYR A 106 -4.70 -21.01 -13.62
N ASN A 107 -4.95 -22.00 -12.75
CA ASN A 107 -6.28 -22.33 -12.24
C ASN A 107 -6.69 -21.52 -10.98
N HIS A 108 -5.86 -20.59 -10.50
CA HIS A 108 -6.25 -19.68 -9.41
C HIS A 108 -7.14 -18.54 -9.94
N PRO A 109 -8.44 -18.50 -9.61
CA PRO A 109 -9.37 -17.49 -10.14
C PRO A 109 -9.08 -16.09 -9.57
N SER A 110 -8.39 -15.98 -8.44
CA SER A 110 -8.00 -14.70 -7.86
C SER A 110 -6.93 -13.98 -8.68
N ILE A 111 -6.04 -14.70 -9.39
CA ILE A 111 -4.99 -14.08 -10.18
C ILE A 111 -5.61 -13.41 -11.40
N MET A 112 -5.44 -12.10 -11.53
CA MET A 112 -5.93 -11.29 -12.63
C MET A 112 -4.84 -10.67 -13.49
N PHE A 113 -3.62 -10.54 -12.93
CA PHE A 113 -2.53 -9.83 -13.57
C PHE A 113 -1.22 -10.61 -13.43
N TRP A 114 -0.47 -10.71 -14.55
CA TRP A 114 0.89 -11.21 -14.58
C TRP A 114 1.87 -10.05 -14.66
N GLY A 115 2.74 -9.90 -13.64
CA GLY A 115 3.77 -8.87 -13.56
C GLY A 115 5.06 -9.33 -14.23
N ILE A 116 5.57 -8.53 -15.18
CA ILE A 116 6.76 -8.88 -15.95
C ILE A 116 8.05 -8.46 -15.24
N SER A 117 8.10 -7.22 -14.72
CA SER A 117 9.28 -6.72 -14.01
C SER A 117 8.94 -5.62 -13.01
N ASN A 118 9.90 -5.36 -12.12
CA ASN A 118 9.82 -4.29 -11.12
C ASN A 118 11.08 -3.42 -11.14
N GLU A 119 10.89 -2.11 -11.30
CA GLU A 119 11.95 -1.08 -11.20
C GLU A 119 13.21 -1.38 -12.03
N ILE A 120 13.08 -2.09 -13.12
CA ILE A 120 14.22 -2.62 -13.89
C ILE A 120 15.11 -1.51 -14.47
N LEU A 121 14.59 -0.29 -14.61
CA LEU A 121 15.35 0.85 -15.12
C LEU A 121 16.25 1.52 -14.07
N ILE A 122 16.30 1.04 -12.81
CA ILE A 122 17.34 1.46 -11.86
C ILE A 122 18.74 1.18 -12.43
N GLY A 123 18.90 0.07 -13.14
CA GLY A 123 20.13 -0.29 -13.85
C GLY A 123 20.33 0.40 -15.20
N GLY A 124 19.41 1.29 -15.60
CA GLY A 124 19.40 1.95 -16.91
C GLY A 124 18.67 1.17 -17.99
N ILE A 125 18.53 1.76 -19.16
CA ILE A 125 17.84 1.19 -20.31
C ILE A 125 18.81 0.73 -21.40
N SER A 126 18.49 -0.37 -22.07
CA SER A 126 19.16 -0.85 -23.27
C SER A 126 18.15 -1.40 -24.27
N GLN A 127 18.54 -1.48 -25.54
CA GLN A 127 17.69 -2.08 -26.56
C GLN A 127 17.39 -3.55 -26.23
N GLU A 128 18.38 -4.31 -25.78
CA GLU A 128 18.20 -5.72 -25.39
C GLU A 128 17.15 -5.84 -24.27
N LEU A 129 17.19 -4.95 -23.26
CA LEU A 129 16.19 -4.96 -22.17
C LEU A 129 14.76 -4.80 -22.71
N VAL A 130 14.56 -3.85 -23.65
CA VAL A 130 13.24 -3.60 -24.28
C VAL A 130 12.79 -4.83 -25.08
N GLU A 131 13.68 -5.41 -25.89
CA GLU A 131 13.40 -6.63 -26.66
C GLU A 131 13.02 -7.81 -25.77
N ARG A 132 13.72 -7.99 -24.62
CA ARG A 132 13.39 -9.03 -23.65
C ARG A 132 12.03 -8.84 -22.98
N HIS A 133 11.61 -7.60 -22.75
CA HIS A 133 10.26 -7.32 -22.26
C HIS A 133 9.18 -7.66 -23.28
N HIS A 134 9.38 -7.33 -24.55
CA HIS A 134 8.47 -7.74 -25.63
C HIS A 134 8.37 -9.27 -25.75
N ASP A 135 9.49 -9.99 -25.59
CA ASP A 135 9.49 -11.43 -25.63
C ASP A 135 8.76 -12.05 -24.44
N LEU A 136 8.95 -11.51 -23.21
CA LEU A 136 8.21 -11.95 -22.02
C LEU A 136 6.71 -11.64 -22.14
N GLN A 137 6.34 -10.47 -22.65
CA GLN A 137 4.95 -10.14 -22.95
C GLN A 137 4.30 -11.15 -23.90
N LYS A 138 5.00 -11.46 -25.01
CA LYS A 138 4.54 -12.46 -25.96
C LYS A 138 4.37 -13.82 -25.32
N LEU A 139 5.35 -14.26 -24.51
CA LEU A 139 5.29 -15.53 -23.77
C LEU A 139 4.06 -15.58 -22.84
N CYS A 140 3.80 -14.49 -22.10
CA CYS A 140 2.61 -14.42 -21.24
C CYS A 140 1.33 -14.63 -22.04
N LYS A 141 1.18 -13.98 -23.19
CA LYS A 141 -0.02 -14.08 -24.04
C LYS A 141 -0.14 -15.44 -24.74
N GLU A 142 0.97 -16.11 -25.02
CA GLU A 142 0.98 -17.48 -25.55
C GLU A 142 0.50 -18.50 -24.50
N LEU A 143 0.91 -18.31 -23.24
CA LEU A 143 0.55 -19.19 -22.13
C LEU A 143 -0.83 -18.89 -21.54
N ASP A 144 -1.19 -17.60 -21.45
CA ASP A 144 -2.47 -17.14 -20.93
C ASP A 144 -2.98 -15.90 -21.69
N PRO A 145 -3.78 -16.08 -22.75
CA PRO A 145 -4.35 -14.97 -23.51
C PRO A 145 -5.47 -14.22 -22.77
N THR A 146 -5.91 -14.71 -21.62
CA THR A 146 -7.10 -14.20 -20.92
C THR A 146 -6.80 -13.14 -19.87
N ARG A 147 -5.65 -13.26 -19.17
CA ARG A 147 -5.25 -12.32 -18.13
C ARG A 147 -4.40 -11.18 -18.69
N SER A 148 -4.53 -10.02 -18.07
CA SER A 148 -3.71 -8.86 -18.43
C SER A 148 -2.30 -8.97 -17.86
N THR A 149 -1.34 -8.39 -18.58
CA THR A 149 0.03 -8.21 -18.13
C THR A 149 0.25 -6.80 -17.63
N THR A 150 1.22 -6.61 -16.75
CA THR A 150 1.57 -5.31 -16.21
C THR A 150 3.06 -5.22 -15.86
N ILE A 151 3.54 -4.00 -15.65
CA ILE A 151 4.91 -3.68 -15.25
C ILE A 151 4.86 -2.68 -14.10
N ALA A 152 5.81 -2.76 -13.18
CA ALA A 152 6.01 -1.76 -12.13
C ALA A 152 7.22 -0.89 -12.48
N ASN A 153 6.99 0.26 -13.11
CA ASN A 153 8.02 1.21 -13.46
C ASN A 153 8.55 1.96 -12.24
N VAL A 154 9.85 2.18 -12.17
CA VAL A 154 10.42 3.07 -11.15
C VAL A 154 10.04 4.53 -11.46
N SER A 155 9.92 5.36 -10.43
CA SER A 155 9.41 6.73 -10.49
C SER A 155 10.05 7.61 -11.57
N HIS A 156 11.33 7.38 -11.89
CA HIS A 156 12.06 8.15 -12.90
C HIS A 156 12.04 7.55 -14.32
N THR A 157 11.26 6.47 -14.55
CA THR A 157 11.05 5.94 -15.91
C THR A 157 10.41 7.02 -16.77
N PRO A 158 11.02 7.37 -17.94
CA PRO A 158 10.44 8.37 -18.83
C PRO A 158 9.04 7.96 -19.29
N THR A 159 8.11 8.90 -19.23
CA THR A 159 6.70 8.64 -19.59
C THR A 159 6.45 8.51 -21.09
N ASP A 160 7.44 8.88 -21.91
CA ASP A 160 7.44 8.76 -23.37
C ASP A 160 8.48 7.72 -23.88
N GLY A 161 8.97 6.87 -22.95
CA GLY A 161 10.05 5.91 -23.23
C GLY A 161 9.57 4.61 -23.89
N PRO A 162 10.52 3.79 -24.39
CA PRO A 162 10.20 2.54 -25.10
C PRO A 162 9.69 1.40 -24.22
N MET A 163 9.58 1.63 -22.91
CA MET A 163 8.96 0.66 -21.99
C MET A 163 7.43 0.73 -21.99
N HIS A 164 6.87 1.85 -22.50
CA HIS A 164 5.42 2.00 -22.61
C HIS A 164 4.84 1.15 -23.74
N HIS A 165 3.58 0.74 -23.58
CA HIS A 165 2.83 -0.10 -24.53
C HIS A 165 3.41 -1.52 -24.74
N ILE A 166 4.32 -1.98 -23.88
CA ILE A 166 4.79 -3.37 -23.92
C ILE A 166 3.76 -4.28 -23.25
N THR A 167 3.26 -3.89 -22.09
CA THR A 167 2.24 -4.65 -21.33
C THR A 167 0.84 -4.09 -21.56
N ASP A 168 -0.19 -4.87 -21.24
CA ASP A 168 -1.59 -4.45 -21.39
C ASP A 168 -1.94 -3.28 -20.47
N LEU A 169 -1.32 -3.23 -19.29
CA LEU A 169 -1.51 -2.21 -18.26
C LEU A 169 -0.16 -1.69 -17.80
N GLU A 170 -0.12 -0.46 -17.32
CA GLU A 170 1.08 0.13 -16.77
C GLU A 170 0.89 0.58 -15.33
N SER A 171 2.00 0.58 -14.59
CA SER A 171 2.02 1.04 -13.21
C SER A 171 3.36 1.66 -12.86
N TYR A 172 3.33 2.54 -11.87
CA TYR A 172 4.52 3.19 -11.34
C TYR A 172 4.65 2.97 -9.84
N ASN A 173 5.89 2.83 -9.38
CA ASN A 173 6.27 2.93 -7.98
C ASN A 173 6.54 4.40 -7.68
N HIS A 174 5.63 5.10 -6.98
CA HIS A 174 5.77 6.50 -6.65
C HIS A 174 5.96 6.72 -5.16
N TYR A 175 7.05 7.42 -4.84
CA TYR A 175 7.41 7.75 -3.46
C TYR A 175 7.67 9.25 -3.27
N PHE A 176 6.95 10.12 -3.98
CA PHE A 176 7.00 11.55 -3.75
C PHE A 176 6.54 11.88 -2.33
N GLY A 177 7.35 12.69 -1.62
CA GLY A 177 7.17 12.92 -0.20
C GLY A 177 7.88 11.90 0.71
N TRP A 178 8.64 10.94 0.14
CA TRP A 178 9.49 10.05 0.90
C TRP A 178 10.92 9.96 0.35
N TYR A 179 11.13 9.49 -0.88
CA TYR A 179 12.46 9.41 -1.50
C TYR A 179 12.83 10.68 -2.26
N GLY A 180 11.89 11.53 -2.59
CA GLY A 180 12.08 12.80 -3.27
C GLY A 180 10.75 13.53 -3.45
N GLY A 181 10.78 14.78 -3.89
CA GLY A 181 9.57 15.59 -4.07
C GLY A 181 8.79 15.84 -2.78
N LYS A 182 7.57 16.28 -2.95
CA LYS A 182 6.58 16.49 -1.88
C LYS A 182 5.41 15.53 -2.04
N ILE A 183 4.67 15.28 -0.98
CA ILE A 183 3.47 14.43 -1.02
C ILE A 183 2.47 14.96 -2.06
N GLU A 184 2.33 16.29 -2.11
CA GLU A 184 1.40 17.00 -3.00
C GLU A 184 1.76 16.86 -4.49
N ASP A 185 2.97 16.44 -4.83
CA ASP A 185 3.39 16.23 -6.22
C ASP A 185 2.73 14.99 -6.86
N ASN A 186 2.24 14.03 -6.04
CA ASN A 186 1.64 12.79 -6.55
C ASN A 186 0.39 13.06 -7.40
N GLY A 187 -0.58 13.80 -6.90
CA GLY A 187 -1.82 14.09 -7.63
C GLY A 187 -1.58 14.76 -8.99
N PRO A 188 -0.88 15.88 -9.06
CA PRO A 188 -0.56 16.56 -10.33
C PRO A 188 0.21 15.67 -11.31
N TRP A 189 1.13 14.82 -10.84
CA TRP A 189 1.84 13.90 -11.71
C TRP A 189 0.90 12.87 -12.36
N LEU A 190 -0.02 12.29 -11.55
CA LEU A 190 -1.01 11.34 -12.06
C LEU A 190 -1.93 11.97 -13.11
N ASP A 191 -2.43 13.19 -12.83
CA ASP A 191 -3.31 13.92 -13.75
C ASP A 191 -2.58 14.29 -15.05
N LYS A 192 -1.32 14.70 -14.96
CA LYS A 192 -0.49 15.00 -16.12
C LYS A 192 -0.25 13.77 -16.98
N PHE A 193 0.13 12.65 -16.38
CA PHE A 193 0.33 11.38 -17.09
C PHE A 193 -0.92 10.97 -17.86
N HIS A 194 -2.08 10.99 -17.19
CA HIS A 194 -3.35 10.62 -17.81
C HIS A 194 -3.74 11.54 -18.98
N ALA A 195 -3.47 12.83 -18.85
CA ALA A 195 -3.72 13.80 -19.93
C ALA A 195 -2.79 13.63 -21.13
N GLU A 196 -1.52 13.28 -20.88
CA GLU A 196 -0.51 13.09 -21.95
C GLU A 196 -0.61 11.70 -22.61
N HIS A 197 -1.13 10.70 -21.91
CA HIS A 197 -1.23 9.30 -22.35
C HIS A 197 -2.65 8.76 -22.18
N PRO A 198 -3.65 9.29 -22.92
CA PRO A 198 -5.06 8.96 -22.72
C PRO A 198 -5.43 7.54 -23.15
N ASP A 199 -4.52 6.81 -23.77
CA ASP A 199 -4.67 5.41 -24.20
C ASP A 199 -4.03 4.40 -23.24
N ILE A 200 -3.32 4.86 -22.21
CA ILE A 200 -2.67 4.00 -21.22
C ILE A 200 -3.53 3.84 -19.96
N CYS A 201 -3.76 2.60 -19.57
CA CYS A 201 -4.36 2.27 -18.27
C CYS A 201 -3.30 2.39 -17.17
N LEU A 202 -3.33 3.46 -16.39
CA LEU A 202 -2.35 3.74 -15.34
C LEU A 202 -2.77 3.16 -13.99
N GLY A 203 -1.83 2.50 -13.31
CA GLY A 203 -1.89 2.09 -11.92
C GLY A 203 -0.73 2.63 -11.08
N VAL A 204 -0.83 2.50 -9.77
CA VAL A 204 0.26 2.80 -8.83
C VAL A 204 0.60 1.50 -8.09
N SER A 205 1.71 0.89 -8.49
CA SER A 205 2.14 -0.41 -7.99
C SER A 205 2.77 -0.36 -6.61
N GLU A 206 3.37 0.79 -6.25
CA GLU A 206 3.89 1.03 -4.92
C GLU A 206 3.79 2.51 -4.54
N TYR A 207 3.43 2.75 -3.28
CA TYR A 207 3.52 4.04 -2.61
C TYR A 207 3.53 3.80 -1.09
N GLY A 208 4.19 4.65 -0.33
CA GLY A 208 4.28 4.50 1.12
C GLY A 208 5.48 5.21 1.71
N CYS A 209 5.51 5.30 3.02
CA CYS A 209 6.64 5.80 3.79
C CYS A 209 6.83 5.00 5.07
N GLU A 210 8.01 5.11 5.69
CA GLU A 210 8.29 4.38 6.91
C GLU A 210 7.53 4.97 8.10
N GLY A 211 7.08 4.11 9.01
CA GLY A 211 6.49 4.48 10.29
C GLY A 211 6.95 3.53 11.39
N ILE A 212 7.73 4.02 12.34
CA ILE A 212 8.23 3.25 13.48
C ILE A 212 7.34 3.57 14.67
N ILE A 213 6.66 2.55 15.21
CA ILE A 213 5.60 2.70 16.21
C ILE A 213 6.03 3.33 17.55
N ASN A 214 7.33 3.43 17.80
CA ASN A 214 7.88 4.06 19.03
C ASN A 214 8.47 5.45 18.75
N TRP A 215 8.37 5.95 17.51
CA TRP A 215 8.87 7.26 17.13
C TRP A 215 7.69 8.18 16.85
N HIS A 216 7.67 9.33 17.54
CA HIS A 216 6.55 10.24 17.52
C HIS A 216 7.01 11.69 17.34
N SER A 217 6.13 12.51 16.77
CA SER A 217 6.36 13.94 16.61
C SER A 217 5.03 14.70 16.59
N SER A 218 4.98 15.82 17.32
CA SER A 218 3.89 16.79 17.21
C SER A 218 3.96 17.63 15.93
N THR A 219 5.11 17.60 15.23
CA THR A 219 5.37 18.28 13.96
C THR A 219 6.01 17.33 12.95
N PRO A 220 5.25 16.33 12.46
CA PRO A 220 5.81 15.27 11.61
C PRO A 220 6.38 15.83 10.31
N GLN A 221 7.54 15.30 9.90
CA GLN A 221 8.27 15.73 8.71
C GLN A 221 8.77 14.55 7.89
N CYS A 222 8.92 14.77 6.58
CA CYS A 222 9.51 13.77 5.68
C CYS A 222 10.84 13.24 6.23
N LYS A 223 11.00 11.93 6.28
CA LYS A 223 12.17 11.21 6.78
C LYS A 223 12.37 11.26 8.31
N ASP A 224 11.37 11.63 9.08
CA ASP A 224 11.44 11.53 10.54
C ASP A 224 11.09 10.11 11.05
N TYR A 225 10.58 9.24 10.18
CA TYR A 225 10.19 7.85 10.45
C TYR A 225 9.09 7.70 11.50
N THR A 226 8.39 8.79 11.86
CA THR A 226 7.32 8.76 12.86
C THR A 226 6.05 8.10 12.29
N GLU A 227 5.26 7.52 13.17
CA GLU A 227 3.94 7.00 12.80
C GLU A 227 3.01 8.13 12.35
N GLU A 228 3.17 9.33 12.90
CA GLU A 228 2.41 10.52 12.54
C GLU A 228 2.71 10.98 11.12
N TYR A 229 3.98 10.92 10.66
CA TYR A 229 4.29 11.24 9.27
C TYR A 229 3.74 10.18 8.31
N GLN A 230 3.81 8.91 8.67
CA GLN A 230 3.19 7.85 7.89
C GLN A 230 1.67 8.10 7.72
N ALA A 231 0.99 8.53 8.79
CA ALA A 231 -0.42 8.88 8.74
C ALA A 231 -0.69 10.04 7.75
N VAL A 232 0.06 11.14 7.85
CA VAL A 232 -0.06 12.32 6.95
C VAL A 232 0.16 11.93 5.48
N TYR A 233 1.19 11.11 5.21
CA TYR A 233 1.47 10.62 3.86
C TYR A 233 0.29 9.83 3.28
N HIS A 234 -0.20 8.87 4.04
CA HIS A 234 -1.29 8.01 3.57
C HIS A 234 -2.64 8.71 3.49
N GLU A 235 -2.90 9.74 4.33
CA GLU A 235 -4.10 10.57 4.23
C GLU A 235 -4.19 11.26 2.86
N TYR A 236 -3.09 11.87 2.42
CA TYR A 236 -3.05 12.48 1.09
C TYR A 236 -3.26 11.44 -0.02
N MET A 237 -2.54 10.30 0.05
CA MET A 237 -2.61 9.28 -1.00
C MET A 237 -3.98 8.62 -1.09
N ALA A 238 -4.62 8.34 0.04
CA ALA A 238 -5.97 7.76 0.06
C ALA A 238 -6.98 8.68 -0.64
N GLN A 239 -6.95 9.98 -0.32
CA GLN A 239 -7.80 10.98 -0.97
C GLN A 239 -7.46 11.14 -2.47
N ALA A 240 -6.16 11.18 -2.80
CA ALA A 240 -5.71 11.31 -4.19
C ALA A 240 -6.23 10.17 -5.09
N PHE A 241 -6.34 8.94 -4.56
CA PHE A 241 -6.92 7.82 -5.29
C PHE A 241 -8.44 7.79 -5.28
N GLU A 242 -9.10 8.29 -4.24
CA GLU A 242 -10.55 8.44 -4.23
C GLU A 242 -11.01 9.43 -5.31
N ASP A 243 -10.26 10.52 -5.49
CA ASP A 243 -10.50 11.55 -6.51
C ASP A 243 -10.20 11.05 -7.95
N ARG A 244 -9.49 9.92 -8.09
CA ARG A 244 -9.03 9.38 -9.40
C ARG A 244 -9.48 7.93 -9.60
N PRO A 245 -10.79 7.67 -9.79
CA PRO A 245 -11.31 6.31 -9.97
C PRO A 245 -10.83 5.64 -11.27
N TRP A 246 -10.26 6.40 -12.20
CA TRP A 246 -9.66 5.91 -13.44
C TRP A 246 -8.32 5.19 -13.21
N ILE A 247 -7.65 5.39 -12.09
CA ILE A 247 -6.48 4.58 -11.71
C ILE A 247 -6.96 3.16 -11.44
N TRP A 248 -6.56 2.22 -12.32
CA TRP A 248 -7.08 0.87 -12.31
C TRP A 248 -6.75 0.11 -11.02
N ALA A 249 -5.56 0.34 -10.45
CA ALA A 249 -5.15 -0.24 -9.16
C ALA A 249 -4.17 0.66 -8.42
N SER A 250 -4.19 0.58 -7.09
CA SER A 250 -3.18 1.15 -6.21
C SER A 250 -2.82 0.16 -5.10
N HIS A 251 -1.51 -0.02 -4.84
CA HIS A 251 -1.01 -0.95 -3.83
C HIS A 251 -0.09 -0.25 -2.85
N VAL A 252 -0.49 -0.22 -1.59
CA VAL A 252 0.38 0.28 -0.50
C VAL A 252 1.63 -0.57 -0.40
N TRP A 253 2.78 0.06 -0.34
CA TRP A 253 4.02 -0.58 0.02
C TRP A 253 4.33 -0.33 1.50
N ASN A 254 4.03 -1.23 2.39
CA ASN A 254 3.62 -2.64 2.25
C ASN A 254 2.50 -2.93 3.26
N MET A 255 1.83 -4.08 3.19
CA MET A 255 0.89 -4.48 4.24
C MET A 255 1.58 -4.68 5.58
N PHE A 256 2.75 -5.33 5.56
CA PHE A 256 3.53 -5.65 6.74
C PHE A 256 4.92 -5.04 6.68
N ASP A 257 5.48 -4.63 7.81
CA ASP A 257 6.92 -4.48 7.93
C ASP A 257 7.58 -5.81 7.60
N PHE A 258 8.73 -5.78 6.94
CA PHE A 258 9.38 -7.01 6.47
C PHE A 258 10.91 -6.95 6.60
N GLY A 259 11.54 -8.13 6.56
CA GLY A 259 12.99 -8.27 6.57
C GLY A 259 13.63 -7.77 5.28
N CYS A 260 14.65 -6.91 5.40
CA CYS A 260 15.43 -6.40 4.29
C CYS A 260 16.87 -6.18 4.74
N ALA A 261 17.72 -7.20 4.59
CA ALA A 261 19.07 -7.23 5.15
C ALA A 261 19.96 -6.05 4.74
N ALA A 262 19.76 -5.50 3.54
CA ALA A 262 20.51 -4.36 3.02
C ALA A 262 20.09 -3.01 3.62
N ARG A 263 18.97 -2.95 4.34
CA ARG A 263 18.47 -1.71 4.91
C ARG A 263 19.04 -1.46 6.31
N ASN A 264 19.49 -0.23 6.50
CA ASN A 264 19.90 0.27 7.81
C ASN A 264 19.42 1.72 7.97
N GLU A 265 18.14 1.93 7.74
CA GLU A 265 17.46 3.22 7.80
C GLU A 265 16.46 3.20 8.96
N GLY A 266 16.15 4.33 9.54
CA GLY A 266 15.05 4.49 10.46
C GLY A 266 15.11 3.62 11.72
N GLY A 267 16.29 3.48 12.34
CA GLY A 267 16.44 2.92 13.68
C GLY A 267 16.42 1.40 13.80
N VAL A 268 15.90 0.65 12.84
CA VAL A 268 15.89 -0.82 12.88
C VAL A 268 16.65 -1.41 11.69
N ALA A 269 17.89 -1.86 11.96
CA ALA A 269 18.71 -2.51 10.94
C ALA A 269 18.04 -3.79 10.41
N GLY A 270 18.14 -4.01 9.07
CA GLY A 270 17.60 -5.19 8.42
C GLY A 270 16.07 -5.22 8.32
N ARG A 271 15.39 -4.07 8.44
CA ARG A 271 13.92 -3.97 8.36
C ARG A 271 13.47 -2.84 7.45
N ASN A 272 12.44 -3.11 6.66
CA ASN A 272 11.61 -2.11 6.02
C ASN A 272 10.37 -1.87 6.90
N ASN A 273 10.14 -0.62 7.33
CA ASN A 273 9.06 -0.25 8.25
C ASN A 273 7.89 0.45 7.55
N LYS A 274 7.71 0.24 6.23
CA LYS A 274 6.58 0.81 5.47
C LYS A 274 5.27 0.06 5.64
N GLY A 275 5.26 -1.01 6.45
CA GLY A 275 4.05 -1.78 6.71
C GLY A 275 2.94 -0.95 7.37
N LEU A 276 1.70 -1.28 7.05
CA LEU A 276 0.51 -0.85 7.82
C LEU A 276 0.40 -1.62 9.14
N VAL A 277 1.06 -2.77 9.20
CA VAL A 277 1.11 -3.67 10.37
C VAL A 277 2.58 -4.04 10.63
N THR A 278 2.95 -4.18 11.89
CA THR A 278 4.30 -4.58 12.28
C THR A 278 4.67 -5.99 11.80
N ILE A 279 5.98 -6.27 11.65
CA ILE A 279 6.50 -7.57 11.14
C ILE A 279 6.03 -8.78 11.96
N ASP A 280 5.73 -8.60 13.25
CA ASP A 280 5.21 -9.64 14.14
C ASP A 280 3.69 -9.81 14.09
N ARG A 281 3.00 -9.04 13.23
CA ARG A 281 1.54 -9.00 13.02
C ARG A 281 0.74 -8.53 14.25
N LYS A 282 1.38 -8.00 15.29
CA LYS A 282 0.69 -7.66 16.54
C LYS A 282 0.11 -6.25 16.55
N THR A 283 0.72 -5.33 15.85
CA THR A 283 0.33 -3.92 15.90
C THR A 283 -0.13 -3.43 14.53
N ARG A 284 -1.38 -3.03 14.44
CA ARG A 284 -1.92 -2.22 13.35
C ARG A 284 -1.54 -0.77 13.61
N LYS A 285 -0.86 -0.13 12.66
CA LYS A 285 -0.47 1.28 12.74
C LYS A 285 -1.68 2.16 12.44
N ASP A 286 -1.59 3.46 12.76
CA ASP A 286 -2.71 4.38 12.49
C ASP A 286 -3.13 4.39 11.02
N SER A 287 -2.18 4.28 10.09
CA SER A 287 -2.45 4.20 8.64
C SER A 287 -3.27 2.96 8.23
N PHE A 288 -3.24 1.86 8.98
CA PHE A 288 -4.13 0.73 8.75
C PHE A 288 -5.60 1.13 8.90
N TYR A 289 -5.90 1.86 9.96
CA TYR A 289 -7.28 2.31 10.24
C TYR A 289 -7.75 3.42 9.30
N LEU A 290 -6.81 4.22 8.76
CA LEU A 290 -7.13 5.14 7.67
C LEU A 290 -7.70 4.39 6.47
N TYR A 291 -6.98 3.37 5.99
CA TYR A 291 -7.46 2.58 4.85
C TYR A 291 -8.73 1.80 5.18
N GLN A 292 -8.87 1.32 6.41
CA GLN A 292 -10.12 0.70 6.84
C GLN A 292 -11.29 1.70 6.74
N ALA A 293 -11.08 2.98 7.07
CA ALA A 293 -12.10 4.02 6.90
C ALA A 293 -12.45 4.25 5.43
N TYR A 294 -11.50 4.15 4.49
CA TYR A 294 -11.74 4.32 3.05
C TYR A 294 -12.32 3.08 2.37
N TRP A 295 -11.93 1.88 2.80
CA TRP A 295 -12.18 0.64 2.05
C TRP A 295 -13.26 -0.25 2.62
N THR A 296 -13.73 0.00 3.86
CA THR A 296 -14.78 -0.82 4.48
C THR A 296 -16.11 -0.07 4.60
N LYS A 297 -17.19 -0.83 4.73
CA LYS A 297 -18.55 -0.30 4.88
C LYS A 297 -19.10 -0.44 6.30
N ASP A 298 -18.58 -1.40 7.07
CA ASP A 298 -19.00 -1.59 8.45
C ASP A 298 -18.55 -0.39 9.29
N PRO A 299 -19.43 0.18 10.14
CA PRO A 299 -19.10 1.35 10.92
C PRO A 299 -17.82 1.16 11.72
N MET A 300 -16.87 2.08 11.54
CA MET A 300 -15.60 2.08 12.26
C MET A 300 -15.22 3.50 12.73
N VAL A 301 -14.47 3.57 13.81
CA VAL A 301 -13.83 4.78 14.32
C VAL A 301 -12.52 4.41 14.99
N HIS A 302 -11.49 5.23 14.80
CA HIS A 302 -10.16 5.04 15.39
C HIS A 302 -9.54 6.37 15.79
N ILE A 303 -9.11 6.49 17.03
CA ILE A 303 -8.37 7.65 17.52
C ILE A 303 -6.87 7.40 17.28
N ASN A 304 -6.23 8.28 16.51
CA ASN A 304 -4.80 8.20 16.23
C ASN A 304 -3.94 8.58 17.43
N GLY A 305 -2.66 8.17 17.36
CA GLY A 305 -1.65 8.59 18.33
C GLY A 305 -1.77 7.90 19.68
N ARG A 306 -2.39 6.71 19.75
CA ARG A 306 -2.49 5.94 21.00
C ARG A 306 -1.14 5.51 21.57
N ARG A 307 -0.11 5.39 20.74
CA ARG A 307 1.27 5.08 21.13
C ARG A 307 2.08 6.32 21.48
N TYR A 308 1.72 7.45 20.90
CA TYR A 308 2.19 8.77 21.31
C TYR A 308 1.35 9.24 22.51
N ALA A 309 1.48 8.53 23.65
CA ALA A 309 0.58 8.71 24.79
C ALA A 309 0.88 9.96 25.62
N GLN A 310 2.16 10.39 25.69
CA GLN A 310 2.57 11.58 26.42
C GLN A 310 2.46 12.83 25.54
N ARG A 311 1.86 13.87 26.08
CA ARG A 311 1.61 15.14 25.39
C ARG A 311 1.98 16.32 26.27
N ALA A 312 2.83 17.20 25.75
CA ALA A 312 3.14 18.48 26.38
C ALA A 312 2.27 19.62 25.81
N GLY A 313 2.30 20.77 26.46
CA GLY A 313 1.61 21.97 26.01
C GLY A 313 0.21 22.15 26.60
N GLU A 314 -0.41 23.29 26.31
CA GLU A 314 -1.74 23.65 26.81
C GLU A 314 -2.85 22.88 26.09
N THR A 315 -2.66 22.63 24.78
CA THR A 315 -3.57 21.88 23.93
C THR A 315 -2.83 20.83 23.10
N THR A 316 -3.54 19.79 22.69
CA THR A 316 -3.01 18.79 21.76
C THR A 316 -4.01 18.54 20.65
N GLU A 317 -3.50 18.24 19.46
CA GLU A 317 -4.28 17.77 18.33
C GLU A 317 -4.64 16.28 18.53
N VAL A 318 -5.90 15.96 18.29
CA VAL A 318 -6.43 14.59 18.26
C VAL A 318 -7.05 14.35 16.89
N LYS A 319 -6.48 13.43 16.16
CA LYS A 319 -6.98 13.02 14.85
C LYS A 319 -7.78 11.74 15.00
N VAL A 320 -8.92 11.66 14.30
CA VAL A 320 -9.79 10.48 14.32
C VAL A 320 -10.12 10.06 12.91
N TYR A 321 -10.02 8.76 12.62
CA TYR A 321 -10.46 8.17 11.36
C TYR A 321 -11.81 7.50 11.53
N SER A 322 -12.71 7.70 10.56
CA SER A 322 -13.99 7.02 10.53
C SER A 322 -14.54 6.97 9.10
N ASN A 323 -15.31 5.92 8.79
CA ASN A 323 -16.12 5.82 7.58
C ASN A 323 -17.53 6.39 7.77
N GLN A 324 -17.82 6.98 8.93
CA GLN A 324 -19.07 7.70 9.22
C GLN A 324 -18.85 9.20 9.01
N ASP A 325 -19.87 9.91 8.55
CA ASP A 325 -19.79 11.35 8.24
C ASP A 325 -19.74 12.25 9.48
N CYS A 326 -20.02 11.68 10.66
CA CYS A 326 -20.10 12.41 11.93
C CYS A 326 -19.37 11.68 13.04
N VAL A 327 -18.50 12.39 13.75
CA VAL A 327 -17.77 11.89 14.92
C VAL A 327 -17.95 12.84 16.09
N THR A 328 -18.32 12.30 17.25
CA THR A 328 -18.34 13.01 18.53
C THR A 328 -17.15 12.57 19.38
N LEU A 329 -16.34 13.53 19.85
CA LEU A 329 -15.23 13.28 20.75
C LEU A 329 -15.58 13.71 22.18
N TYR A 330 -15.26 12.85 23.15
CA TYR A 330 -15.38 13.11 24.57
C TYR A 330 -14.01 13.09 25.23
N LEU A 331 -13.77 14.01 26.17
CA LEU A 331 -12.61 14.07 27.04
C LEU A 331 -13.06 13.91 28.51
N ASN A 332 -12.54 12.90 29.19
CA ASN A 332 -12.88 12.62 30.59
C ASN A 332 -14.41 12.57 30.85
N GLY A 333 -15.15 11.99 29.90
CA GLY A 333 -16.61 11.84 29.96
C GLY A 333 -17.42 13.09 29.56
N LYS A 334 -16.78 14.20 29.22
CA LYS A 334 -17.44 15.42 28.74
C LYS A 334 -17.27 15.54 27.22
N GLU A 335 -18.35 15.91 26.54
CA GLU A 335 -18.30 16.19 25.13
C GLU A 335 -17.37 17.37 24.83
N VAL A 336 -16.44 17.17 23.91
CA VAL A 336 -15.56 18.21 23.37
C VAL A 336 -16.24 18.89 22.19
N ALA A 337 -16.58 18.10 21.17
CA ALA A 337 -17.26 18.56 19.96
C ALA A 337 -17.83 17.39 19.17
N THR A 338 -18.78 17.69 18.33
CA THR A 338 -19.24 16.83 17.22
C THR A 338 -18.85 17.49 15.91
N GLN A 339 -18.16 16.77 15.04
CA GLN A 339 -17.70 17.24 13.73
C GLN A 339 -18.28 16.41 12.60
N GLN A 340 -18.46 17.07 11.45
CA GLN A 340 -18.75 16.43 10.17
C GLN A 340 -17.53 16.60 9.26
N ALA A 341 -17.02 15.51 8.73
CA ALA A 341 -15.90 15.49 7.81
C ALA A 341 -15.90 14.19 7.00
N HIS A 342 -15.00 14.11 6.02
CA HIS A 342 -14.80 12.92 5.22
C HIS A 342 -13.55 12.19 5.70
N ARG A 343 -13.73 11.03 6.30
CA ARG A 343 -12.69 10.08 6.75
C ARG A 343 -11.75 10.56 7.85
N VAL A 344 -11.32 11.82 7.83
CA VAL A 344 -10.33 12.38 8.75
C VAL A 344 -10.93 13.54 9.52
N PHE A 345 -10.96 13.42 10.85
CA PHE A 345 -11.55 14.39 11.76
C PHE A 345 -10.45 14.95 12.67
N HIS A 346 -10.43 16.27 12.86
CA HIS A 346 -9.43 16.97 13.65
C HIS A 346 -10.07 17.65 14.84
N PHE A 347 -9.58 17.37 16.04
CA PHE A 347 -10.02 17.98 17.27
C PHE A 347 -8.83 18.58 18.01
N THR A 348 -9.03 19.74 18.63
CA THR A 348 -8.07 20.34 19.56
C THR A 348 -8.59 20.17 20.97
N VAL A 349 -7.84 19.58 21.87
CA VAL A 349 -8.24 19.33 23.26
C VAL A 349 -7.24 19.92 24.26
N ALA A 350 -7.73 20.41 25.38
CA ALA A 350 -6.93 20.84 26.52
C ALA A 350 -6.94 19.71 27.56
N LEU A 351 -5.81 19.00 27.69
CA LEU A 351 -5.66 17.90 28.64
C LEU A 351 -5.54 18.43 30.08
N ALA A 352 -6.20 17.76 31.03
CA ALA A 352 -5.95 17.96 32.44
C ALA A 352 -4.58 17.35 32.84
N GLU A 353 -3.99 17.80 33.93
CA GLU A 353 -2.75 17.21 34.46
C GLU A 353 -2.91 15.71 34.71
N GLY A 354 -1.90 14.92 34.28
CA GLY A 354 -1.90 13.47 34.38
C GLY A 354 -2.72 12.78 33.28
N PHE A 355 -3.41 11.70 33.65
CA PHE A 355 -4.10 10.84 32.68
C PHE A 355 -5.47 11.40 32.24
N ASN A 356 -5.70 11.35 30.95
CA ASN A 356 -6.93 11.79 30.30
C ASN A 356 -7.47 10.68 29.40
N THR A 357 -8.77 10.39 29.51
CA THR A 357 -9.44 9.42 28.64
C THR A 357 -10.16 10.15 27.51
N LEU A 358 -9.85 9.77 26.28
CA LEU A 358 -10.56 10.18 25.08
C LEU A 358 -11.47 9.06 24.61
N LEU A 359 -12.70 9.38 24.21
CA LEU A 359 -13.66 8.47 23.61
C LEU A 359 -14.20 9.12 22.33
N ALA A 360 -14.06 8.46 21.19
CA ALA A 360 -14.68 8.83 19.93
C ALA A 360 -15.90 7.93 19.66
N VAL A 361 -16.97 8.51 19.21
CA VAL A 361 -18.22 7.83 18.85
C VAL A 361 -18.63 8.23 17.45
N ALA A 362 -18.86 7.22 16.57
CA ALA A 362 -19.29 7.42 15.18
C ALA A 362 -20.34 6.36 14.82
N GLY A 363 -21.60 6.74 14.77
CA GLY A 363 -22.70 5.80 14.62
C GLY A 363 -22.72 4.77 15.76
N SER A 364 -22.61 3.49 15.40
CA SER A 364 -22.51 2.38 16.38
C SER A 364 -21.08 2.09 16.84
N ALA A 365 -20.07 2.65 16.17
CA ALA A 365 -18.66 2.42 16.47
C ALA A 365 -18.17 3.34 17.59
N LYS A 366 -17.25 2.81 18.41
CA LYS A 366 -16.60 3.53 19.51
C LYS A 366 -15.14 3.13 19.59
N ASP A 367 -14.27 4.09 19.91
CA ASP A 367 -12.87 3.86 20.24
C ASP A 367 -12.43 4.74 21.40
N SER A 368 -11.54 4.23 22.22
CA SER A 368 -11.04 4.95 23.40
C SER A 368 -9.54 4.80 23.56
N ILE A 369 -8.89 5.91 23.93
CA ILE A 369 -7.47 5.91 24.28
C ILE A 369 -7.25 6.70 25.57
N THR A 370 -6.06 6.50 26.19
CA THR A 370 -5.62 7.29 27.32
C THR A 370 -4.37 8.06 26.91
N LEU A 371 -4.37 9.38 27.15
CA LEU A 371 -3.22 10.25 27.00
C LEU A 371 -2.79 10.77 28.35
N GLU A 372 -1.51 11.03 28.53
CA GLU A 372 -0.93 11.64 29.72
C GLU A 372 -0.41 13.02 29.38
N LYS A 373 -0.86 14.03 30.13
CA LYS A 373 -0.27 15.36 30.06
C LYS A 373 1.01 15.37 30.87
N VAL A 374 2.11 15.80 30.23
CA VAL A 374 3.45 15.90 30.82
C VAL A 374 3.99 17.32 30.65
N GLU A 375 4.96 17.71 31.47
CA GLU A 375 5.60 19.01 31.33
C GLU A 375 6.45 19.11 30.06
N LYS A 376 7.04 18.00 29.62
CA LYS A 376 7.90 17.90 28.43
C LYS A 376 7.79 16.50 27.83
N GLU A 377 7.70 16.43 26.51
CA GLU A 377 7.74 15.20 25.70
C GLU A 377 9.15 14.62 25.55
#